data_a15142075ddab03c9cc943baa88004af
#
_entry.id   a15142075ddab03c9cc943baa88004af
#
_cell.length_a   1.000
_cell.length_b   1.000
_cell.length_c   1.000
_cell.angle_alpha   90.00
_cell.angle_beta   90.00
_cell.angle_gamma   90.00
#
_symmetry.space_group_name_H-M   'P 1'
#
loop_
_entity.id
_entity.type
_entity.pdbx_description
1 polymer ?
#
loop_
_entity_poly.entity_id
_entity_poly.type
_entity_poly.pdbx_seq_one_letter_code
_entity_poly.pdbx_strand_id
1 'polypeptide(L)'
;RTKPFKAYEPGFVHIDVKYLPQMADETTRRYLFVAIDRATRWVFVRVYASKSATNARRFLKELHKAAAFRIRTILTDNGKEFTDRFITRGERTPTGRHQFDQLCEELGIEHRLTRPKHPQTNGMVERFNGRIADILRTHHFHSGEELEATILRYVWPYNHQLPQKDLGLVSPIQAMKQWQRSHPELFNRRVTNQPGHDKYA
;
A
#
# COMPACT_ATOMS: atom_id res chain seq x y z
N ARG A 1 -19.58 -16.10 -18.60
CA ARG A 1 -19.19 -16.78 -17.33
C ARG A 1 -18.08 -15.94 -16.70
N THR A 2 -18.41 -15.15 -15.69
CA THR A 2 -17.44 -14.47 -14.83
C THR A 2 -16.60 -15.53 -14.15
N LYS A 3 -15.28 -15.50 -14.38
CA LYS A 3 -14.36 -16.41 -13.65
C LYS A 3 -14.56 -16.17 -12.15
N PRO A 4 -14.72 -17.24 -11.33
CA PRO A 4 -14.84 -17.06 -9.90
C PRO A 4 -13.62 -16.32 -9.39
N PHE A 5 -13.86 -15.31 -8.55
CA PHE A 5 -12.81 -14.53 -7.93
C PHE A 5 -11.93 -15.50 -7.12
N LYS A 6 -10.67 -15.61 -7.50
CA LYS A 6 -9.73 -16.47 -6.79
C LYS A 6 -9.61 -15.94 -5.36
N ALA A 7 -10.05 -16.69 -4.38
CA ALA A 7 -9.88 -16.33 -2.97
C ALA A 7 -8.38 -16.28 -2.68
N TYR A 8 -7.88 -15.08 -2.36
CA TYR A 8 -6.49 -14.88 -1.98
C TYR A 8 -6.40 -14.89 -0.47
N GLU A 9 -5.38 -15.55 0.05
CA GLU A 9 -5.01 -15.48 1.46
C GLU A 9 -4.29 -14.15 1.76
N PRO A 10 -4.38 -13.61 2.99
CA PRO A 10 -3.57 -12.49 3.42
C PRO A 10 -2.08 -12.70 3.16
N GLY A 11 -1.38 -11.65 2.76
CA GLY A 11 0.06 -11.69 2.48
C GLY A 11 0.44 -11.47 1.02
N PHE A 12 -0.53 -11.24 0.13
CA PHE A 12 -0.27 -10.74 -1.21
C PHE A 12 -0.59 -9.23 -1.24
N VAL A 13 0.45 -8.40 -1.24
CA VAL A 13 0.35 -6.95 -1.07
C VAL A 13 0.71 -6.22 -2.35
N HIS A 14 -0.16 -5.29 -2.77
CA HIS A 14 0.14 -4.37 -3.86
C HIS A 14 0.73 -3.09 -3.28
N ILE A 15 1.79 -2.58 -3.87
CA ILE A 15 2.38 -1.28 -3.54
C ILE A 15 2.28 -0.36 -4.74
N ASP A 16 1.83 0.86 -4.51
CA ASP A 16 1.72 1.92 -5.50
C ASP A 16 2.23 3.24 -4.94
N VAL A 17 2.69 4.14 -5.80
CA VAL A 17 3.13 5.48 -5.42
C VAL A 17 2.32 6.52 -6.18
N LYS A 18 1.68 7.39 -5.43
CA LYS A 18 0.87 8.49 -5.96
C LYS A 18 1.55 9.84 -5.71
N TYR A 19 1.54 10.68 -6.73
CA TYR A 19 1.90 12.09 -6.57
C TYR A 19 0.81 12.82 -5.77
N LEU A 20 1.23 13.59 -4.78
CA LEU A 20 0.36 14.50 -4.06
C LEU A 20 0.41 15.91 -4.69
N PRO A 21 -0.64 16.74 -4.53
CA PRO A 21 -0.58 18.13 -4.95
C PRO A 21 0.58 18.85 -4.29
N GLN A 22 1.22 19.75 -5.02
CA GLN A 22 2.21 20.66 -4.42
C GLN A 22 1.50 21.72 -3.59
N MET A 23 1.92 21.88 -2.34
CA MET A 23 1.39 22.89 -1.45
C MET A 23 2.10 24.23 -1.65
N ALA A 24 1.41 25.32 -1.28
CA ALA A 24 1.94 26.67 -1.46
C ALA A 24 3.19 26.96 -0.60
N ASP A 25 3.33 26.25 0.51
CA ASP A 25 4.46 26.35 1.43
C ASP A 25 5.66 25.45 1.07
N GLU A 26 5.54 24.67 -0.02
CA GLU A 26 6.55 23.70 -0.42
C GLU A 26 7.10 23.98 -1.82
N THR A 27 8.39 23.70 -2.01
CA THR A 27 9.07 23.83 -3.30
C THR A 27 8.94 22.59 -4.17
N THR A 28 8.60 21.45 -3.58
CA THR A 28 8.48 20.15 -4.25
C THR A 28 7.21 19.43 -3.83
N ARG A 29 6.77 18.49 -4.67
CA ARG A 29 5.64 17.62 -4.35
C ARG A 29 6.06 16.52 -3.39
N ARG A 30 5.12 16.09 -2.57
CA ARG A 30 5.22 14.86 -1.77
C ARG A 30 4.65 13.66 -2.52
N TYR A 31 5.02 12.48 -2.06
CA TYR A 31 4.63 11.21 -2.66
C TYR A 31 3.96 10.33 -1.62
N LEU A 32 2.78 9.83 -1.95
CA LEU A 32 2.04 8.87 -1.14
C LEU A 32 2.39 7.45 -1.58
N PHE A 33 3.03 6.71 -0.70
CA PHE A 33 3.24 5.27 -0.85
C PHE A 33 2.07 4.53 -0.20
N VAL A 34 1.43 3.66 -0.96
CA VAL A 34 0.26 2.88 -0.54
C VAL A 34 0.56 1.41 -0.67
N ALA A 35 0.32 0.64 0.39
CA ALA A 35 0.26 -0.81 0.33
C ALA A 35 -1.15 -1.28 0.64
N ILE A 36 -1.67 -2.24 -0.12
CA ILE A 36 -2.98 -2.85 0.12
C ILE A 36 -2.88 -4.37 0.04
N ASP A 37 -3.34 -5.06 1.07
CA ASP A 37 -3.45 -6.51 1.05
C ASP A 37 -4.65 -6.96 0.20
N ARG A 38 -4.41 -7.90 -0.68
CA ARG A 38 -5.39 -8.35 -1.66
C ARG A 38 -6.60 -9.05 -1.02
N ALA A 39 -6.37 -9.83 0.03
CA ALA A 39 -7.42 -10.61 0.68
C ALA A 39 -8.28 -9.76 1.61
N THR A 40 -7.66 -8.93 2.43
CA THR A 40 -8.32 -8.21 3.52
C THR A 40 -8.62 -6.75 3.19
N ARG A 41 -8.06 -6.22 2.11
CA ARG A 41 -8.12 -4.78 1.76
C ARG A 41 -7.47 -3.87 2.80
N TRP A 42 -6.73 -4.42 3.76
CA TRP A 42 -5.98 -3.63 4.72
C TRP A 42 -4.97 -2.73 4.02
N VAL A 43 -4.93 -1.48 4.43
CA VAL A 43 -4.10 -0.44 3.82
C VAL A 43 -3.07 0.07 4.81
N PHE A 44 -1.86 0.27 4.32
CA PHE A 44 -0.78 0.95 5.01
C PHE A 44 -0.21 2.05 4.10
N VAL A 45 -0.01 3.23 4.64
CA VAL A 45 0.48 4.38 3.87
C VAL A 45 1.61 5.10 4.57
N ARG A 46 2.45 5.75 3.77
CA ARG A 46 3.45 6.73 4.21
C ARG A 46 3.57 7.83 3.17
N VAL A 47 3.98 9.00 3.62
CA VAL A 47 4.27 10.15 2.76
C VAL A 47 5.76 10.45 2.83
N TYR A 48 6.39 10.61 1.68
CA TYR A 48 7.81 10.93 1.57
C TYR A 48 8.03 12.12 0.63
N ALA A 49 9.13 12.84 0.85
CA ALA A 49 9.54 13.97 0.03
C ALA A 49 10.07 13.56 -1.36
N SER A 50 10.41 12.30 -1.56
CA SER A 50 10.92 11.81 -2.84
C SER A 50 10.48 10.39 -3.15
N LYS A 51 10.35 10.11 -4.44
CA LYS A 51 10.11 8.78 -5.00
C LYS A 51 11.44 8.12 -5.34
N SER A 52 12.10 7.57 -4.32
CA SER A 52 13.44 6.99 -4.41
C SER A 52 13.46 5.52 -3.96
N ALA A 53 14.47 4.77 -4.41
CA ALA A 53 14.71 3.40 -3.94
C ALA A 53 14.92 3.35 -2.42
N THR A 54 15.58 4.35 -1.84
CA THR A 54 15.78 4.45 -0.38
C THR A 54 14.45 4.58 0.36
N ASN A 55 13.54 5.44 -0.12
CA ASN A 55 12.22 5.59 0.48
C ASN A 55 11.33 4.36 0.24
N ALA A 56 11.43 3.71 -0.90
CA ALA A 56 10.73 2.43 -1.16
C ALA A 56 11.19 1.33 -0.17
N ARG A 57 12.48 1.23 0.10
CA ARG A 57 13.02 0.32 1.12
C ARG A 57 12.56 0.67 2.53
N ARG A 58 12.59 1.95 2.89
CA ARG A 58 12.09 2.42 4.18
C ARG A 58 10.62 2.06 4.36
N PHE A 59 9.82 2.33 3.35
CA PHE A 59 8.40 1.97 3.32
C PHE A 59 8.18 0.46 3.52
N LEU A 60 8.93 -0.38 2.81
CA LEU A 60 8.83 -1.83 2.95
C LEU A 60 9.19 -2.31 4.36
N LYS A 61 10.21 -1.75 4.99
CA LYS A 61 10.57 -2.09 6.38
C LYS A 61 9.46 -1.73 7.36
N GLU A 62 8.88 -0.54 7.21
CA GLU A 62 7.77 -0.08 8.05
C GLU A 62 6.50 -0.90 7.81
N LEU A 63 6.18 -1.21 6.56
CA LEU A 63 5.06 -2.08 6.17
C LEU A 63 5.21 -3.48 6.78
N HIS A 64 6.38 -4.09 6.64
CA HIS A 64 6.67 -5.42 7.19
C HIS A 64 6.50 -5.46 8.70
N LYS A 65 6.91 -4.39 9.39
CA LYS A 65 6.70 -4.24 10.84
C LYS A 65 5.25 -4.01 11.20
N ALA A 66 4.47 -3.29 10.38
CA ALA A 66 3.08 -2.93 10.65
C ALA A 66 2.11 -4.09 10.37
N ALA A 67 2.35 -4.91 9.36
CA ALA A 67 1.47 -6.02 8.99
C ALA A 67 1.39 -7.08 10.08
N ALA A 68 0.16 -7.47 10.46
CA ALA A 68 -0.06 -8.56 11.41
C ALA A 68 0.11 -9.94 10.77
N PHE A 69 -0.05 -10.03 9.45
CA PHE A 69 0.13 -11.23 8.65
C PHE A 69 1.52 -11.29 8.02
N ARG A 70 1.94 -12.49 7.64
CA ARG A 70 3.19 -12.69 6.88
C ARG A 70 3.00 -12.20 5.45
N ILE A 71 3.79 -11.22 5.04
CA ILE A 71 3.87 -10.80 3.64
C ILE A 71 4.69 -11.83 2.87
N ARG A 72 4.08 -12.46 1.87
CA ARG A 72 4.73 -13.49 1.03
C ARG A 72 5.08 -12.96 -0.36
N THR A 73 4.22 -12.11 -0.89
CA THR A 73 4.38 -11.54 -2.24
C THR A 73 4.06 -10.07 -2.22
N ILE A 74 4.90 -9.30 -2.87
CA ILE A 74 4.66 -7.88 -3.16
C ILE A 74 4.59 -7.69 -4.67
N LEU A 75 3.54 -7.02 -5.13
CA LEU A 75 3.38 -6.59 -6.52
C LEU A 75 3.55 -5.09 -6.60
N THR A 76 4.49 -4.63 -7.42
CA THR A 76 4.71 -3.21 -7.72
C THR A 76 4.56 -2.93 -9.22
N ASP A 77 4.46 -1.67 -9.58
CA ASP A 77 4.67 -1.24 -10.94
C ASP A 77 6.17 -1.29 -11.32
N ASN A 78 6.49 -0.78 -12.52
CA ASN A 78 7.86 -0.76 -13.02
C ASN A 78 8.58 0.57 -12.71
N GLY A 79 8.21 1.26 -11.66
CA GLY A 79 8.86 2.48 -11.21
C GLY A 79 10.33 2.27 -10.83
N LYS A 80 11.17 3.27 -11.06
CA LYS A 80 12.61 3.21 -10.77
C LYS A 80 12.92 3.01 -9.28
N GLU A 81 11.99 3.32 -8.41
CA GLU A 81 12.06 3.07 -6.97
C GLU A 81 11.98 1.58 -6.61
N PHE A 82 11.41 0.76 -7.50
CA PHE A 82 11.18 -0.67 -7.30
C PHE A 82 12.03 -1.59 -8.17
N THR A 83 12.44 -1.10 -9.35
CA THR A 83 13.10 -1.97 -10.34
C THR A 83 14.03 -1.18 -11.24
N ASP A 84 14.97 -1.89 -11.85
CA ASP A 84 15.90 -1.38 -12.85
C ASP A 84 15.48 -1.77 -14.28
N ARG A 85 14.20 -2.11 -14.50
CA ARG A 85 13.68 -2.47 -15.85
C ARG A 85 13.87 -1.35 -16.86
N PHE A 86 13.55 -0.12 -16.48
CA PHE A 86 13.69 1.05 -17.36
C PHE A 86 14.98 1.81 -17.04
N ILE A 87 15.82 1.92 -18.04
CA ILE A 87 17.08 2.66 -18.00
C ILE A 87 17.06 3.80 -19.01
N THR A 88 18.01 4.71 -18.93
CA THR A 88 18.09 5.87 -19.84
C THR A 88 18.10 5.50 -21.31
N ARG A 89 18.57 4.30 -21.66
CA ARG A 89 18.64 3.80 -23.05
C ARG A 89 17.48 2.88 -23.45
N GLY A 90 16.42 2.76 -22.63
CA GLY A 90 15.25 1.97 -22.95
C GLY A 90 14.85 0.95 -21.88
N GLU A 91 14.18 -0.11 -22.30
CA GLU A 91 13.72 -1.21 -21.45
C GLU A 91 14.70 -2.38 -21.47
N ARG A 92 14.91 -3.02 -20.34
CA ARG A 92 15.66 -4.27 -20.21
C ARG A 92 14.93 -5.28 -19.32
N THR A 93 15.36 -6.52 -19.36
CA THR A 93 14.94 -7.50 -18.35
C THR A 93 15.43 -7.06 -16.97
N PRO A 94 14.56 -6.99 -15.95
CA PRO A 94 14.97 -6.66 -14.58
C PRO A 94 16.06 -7.61 -14.11
N THR A 95 17.10 -7.05 -13.46
CA THR A 95 18.23 -7.86 -12.99
C THR A 95 17.92 -8.67 -11.72
N GLY A 96 16.85 -8.32 -10.99
CA GLY A 96 16.56 -8.87 -9.66
C GLY A 96 17.54 -8.40 -8.57
N ARG A 97 18.43 -7.46 -8.89
CA ARG A 97 19.46 -6.91 -7.97
C ARG A 97 19.20 -5.48 -7.55
N HIS A 98 18.03 -4.95 -7.88
CA HIS A 98 17.63 -3.64 -7.40
C HIS A 98 17.57 -3.63 -5.86
N GLN A 99 17.85 -2.49 -5.24
CA GLN A 99 17.86 -2.37 -3.76
C GLN A 99 16.55 -2.84 -3.12
N PHE A 100 15.42 -2.64 -3.80
CA PHE A 100 14.12 -3.12 -3.35
C PHE A 100 14.01 -4.65 -3.43
N ASP A 101 14.51 -5.26 -4.52
CA ASP A 101 14.56 -6.73 -4.66
C ASP A 101 15.40 -7.37 -3.56
N GLN A 102 16.57 -6.80 -3.27
CA GLN A 102 17.46 -7.30 -2.21
C GLN A 102 16.76 -7.30 -0.85
N LEU A 103 16.04 -6.22 -0.51
CA LEU A 103 15.31 -6.19 0.75
C LEU A 103 14.15 -7.19 0.78
N CYS A 104 13.45 -7.37 -0.33
CA CYS A 104 12.42 -8.41 -0.42
C CYS A 104 13.02 -9.80 -0.18
N GLU A 105 14.17 -10.11 -0.77
CA GLU A 105 14.89 -11.37 -0.56
C GLU A 105 15.30 -11.56 0.91
N GLU A 106 15.89 -10.54 1.54
CA GLU A 106 16.25 -10.53 2.96
C GLU A 106 15.04 -10.84 3.87
N LEU A 107 13.86 -10.35 3.51
CA LEU A 107 12.63 -10.55 4.26
C LEU A 107 11.84 -11.82 3.87
N GLY A 108 12.36 -12.61 2.93
CA GLY A 108 11.68 -13.81 2.42
C GLY A 108 10.41 -13.50 1.63
N ILE A 109 10.37 -12.36 0.93
CA ILE A 109 9.24 -11.87 0.16
C ILE A 109 9.53 -12.01 -1.34
N GLU A 110 8.61 -12.61 -2.08
CA GLU A 110 8.66 -12.62 -3.54
C GLU A 110 8.25 -11.26 -4.10
N HIS A 111 9.14 -10.60 -4.83
CA HIS A 111 8.81 -9.37 -5.53
C HIS A 111 8.39 -9.67 -6.97
N ARG A 112 7.21 -9.21 -7.34
CA ARG A 112 6.65 -9.30 -8.70
C ARG A 112 6.41 -7.93 -9.27
N LEU A 113 6.65 -7.78 -10.56
CA LEU A 113 6.35 -6.57 -11.32
C LEU A 113 5.08 -6.76 -12.15
N THR A 114 4.27 -5.70 -12.26
CA THR A 114 3.15 -5.69 -13.20
C THR A 114 3.67 -5.80 -14.64
N ARG A 115 2.90 -6.46 -15.50
CA ARG A 115 3.23 -6.52 -16.92
C ARG A 115 3.15 -5.12 -17.51
N PRO A 116 4.16 -4.67 -18.28
CA PRO A 116 4.07 -3.41 -19.00
C PRO A 116 2.79 -3.34 -19.85
N LYS A 117 2.12 -2.21 -19.86
CA LYS A 117 0.90 -1.96 -20.66
C LYS A 117 -0.34 -2.79 -20.29
N HIS A 118 -0.37 -3.45 -19.11
CA HIS A 118 -1.56 -4.14 -18.61
C HIS A 118 -2.05 -3.53 -17.29
N PRO A 119 -2.91 -2.49 -17.33
CA PRO A 119 -3.36 -1.77 -16.13
C PRO A 119 -4.35 -2.56 -15.25
N GLN A 120 -4.85 -3.70 -15.70
CA GLN A 120 -5.98 -4.40 -15.08
C GLN A 120 -5.71 -5.06 -13.71
N THR A 121 -4.49 -5.03 -13.18
CA THR A 121 -4.14 -5.70 -11.92
C THR A 121 -4.36 -4.85 -10.67
N ASN A 122 -4.70 -3.57 -10.78
CA ASN A 122 -4.66 -2.60 -9.68
C ASN A 122 -6.01 -2.00 -9.26
N GLY A 123 -7.15 -2.58 -9.66
CA GLY A 123 -8.48 -2.01 -9.36
C GLY A 123 -8.74 -1.75 -7.87
N MET A 124 -8.08 -2.46 -6.96
CA MET A 124 -8.16 -2.19 -5.51
C MET A 124 -7.41 -0.93 -5.11
N VAL A 125 -6.19 -0.79 -5.59
CA VAL A 125 -5.34 0.38 -5.35
C VAL A 125 -5.97 1.60 -6.01
N GLU A 126 -6.50 1.46 -7.21
CA GLU A 126 -7.21 2.53 -7.92
C GLU A 126 -8.43 3.03 -7.15
N ARG A 127 -9.23 2.13 -6.55
CA ARG A 127 -10.37 2.51 -5.71
C ARG A 127 -9.94 3.25 -4.45
N PHE A 128 -8.91 2.79 -3.77
CA PHE A 128 -8.34 3.50 -2.62
C PHE A 128 -7.80 4.86 -3.03
N ASN A 129 -7.01 4.92 -4.10
CA ASN A 129 -6.46 6.17 -4.65
C ASN A 129 -7.56 7.14 -5.09
N GLY A 130 -8.69 6.64 -5.61
CA GLY A 130 -9.87 7.44 -5.92
C GLY A 130 -10.45 8.12 -4.69
N ARG A 131 -10.56 7.41 -3.57
CA ARG A 131 -11.01 7.99 -2.29
C ARG A 131 -10.05 9.05 -1.75
N ILE A 132 -8.74 8.81 -1.87
CA ILE A 132 -7.74 9.83 -1.52
C ILE A 132 -7.88 11.06 -2.44
N ALA A 133 -8.07 10.87 -3.74
CA ALA A 133 -8.30 11.97 -4.68
C ALA A 133 -9.55 12.79 -4.34
N ASP A 134 -10.62 12.14 -3.87
CA ASP A 134 -11.83 12.83 -3.40
C ASP A 134 -11.55 13.69 -2.17
N ILE A 135 -10.81 13.19 -1.20
CA ILE A 135 -10.38 13.96 -0.03
C ILE A 135 -9.56 15.19 -0.45
N LEU A 136 -8.59 14.99 -1.36
CA LEU A 136 -7.74 16.07 -1.86
C LEU A 136 -8.51 17.14 -2.60
N ARG A 137 -9.58 16.77 -3.30
CA ARG A 137 -10.44 17.70 -4.04
C ARG A 137 -11.38 18.50 -3.13
N THR A 138 -11.86 17.90 -2.04
CA THR A 138 -12.89 18.48 -1.17
C THR A 138 -12.33 19.27 0.01
N HIS A 139 -11.02 19.22 0.26
CA HIS A 139 -10.37 19.90 1.37
C HIS A 139 -9.39 20.97 0.85
N HIS A 140 -9.34 22.10 1.52
CA HIS A 140 -8.28 23.09 1.36
C HIS A 140 -7.18 22.80 2.39
N PHE A 141 -5.95 22.65 1.91
CA PHE A 141 -4.78 22.39 2.74
C PHE A 141 -3.89 23.63 2.76
N HIS A 142 -3.45 24.04 3.94
CA HIS A 142 -2.55 25.18 4.13
C HIS A 142 -1.07 24.77 4.10
N SER A 143 -0.77 23.49 4.36
CA SER A 143 0.58 22.97 4.41
C SER A 143 0.66 21.50 3.98
N GLY A 144 1.87 21.06 3.61
CA GLY A 144 2.14 19.64 3.34
C GLY A 144 1.95 18.75 4.56
N GLU A 145 2.21 19.28 5.75
CA GLU A 145 1.99 18.56 7.01
C GLU A 145 0.51 18.32 7.29
N GLU A 146 -0.34 19.33 7.04
CA GLU A 146 -1.79 19.18 7.15
C GLU A 146 -2.34 18.15 6.16
N LEU A 147 -1.85 18.19 4.92
CA LEU A 147 -2.19 17.23 3.89
C LEU A 147 -1.84 15.80 4.34
N GLU A 148 -0.63 15.58 4.80
CA GLU A 148 -0.17 14.29 5.29
C GLU A 148 -1.01 13.80 6.48
N ALA A 149 -1.22 14.65 7.48
CA ALA A 149 -2.03 14.33 8.66
C ALA A 149 -3.46 13.93 8.29
N THR A 150 -4.06 14.61 7.32
CA THR A 150 -5.42 14.31 6.84
C THR A 150 -5.49 12.95 6.16
N ILE A 151 -4.52 12.62 5.31
CA ILE A 151 -4.45 11.30 4.66
C ILE A 151 -4.28 10.19 5.71
N LEU A 152 -3.36 10.37 6.66
CA LEU A 152 -3.10 9.38 7.71
C LEU A 152 -4.33 9.17 8.62
N ARG A 153 -5.05 10.24 8.96
CA ARG A 153 -6.32 10.14 9.72
C ARG A 153 -7.38 9.35 8.96
N TYR A 154 -7.46 9.48 7.66
CA TYR A 154 -8.43 8.74 6.83
C TYR A 154 -8.18 7.24 6.81
N VAL A 155 -6.92 6.80 6.86
CA VAL A 155 -6.55 5.37 6.81
C VAL A 155 -7.10 4.60 8.01
N TRP A 156 -7.17 5.22 9.18
CA TRP A 156 -7.70 4.54 10.35
C TRP A 156 -9.18 4.14 10.20
N PRO A 157 -10.14 5.04 9.93
CA PRO A 157 -11.53 4.65 9.71
C PRO A 157 -11.70 3.74 8.49
N TYR A 158 -10.87 3.89 7.45
CA TYR A 158 -10.87 2.98 6.32
C TYR A 158 -10.61 1.53 6.75
N ASN A 159 -9.58 1.30 7.54
CA ASN A 159 -9.23 -0.04 8.01
C ASN A 159 -10.19 -0.59 9.06
N HIS A 160 -10.70 0.26 9.97
CA HIS A 160 -11.41 -0.20 11.16
C HIS A 160 -12.94 -0.12 11.05
N GLN A 161 -13.46 0.82 10.27
CA GLN A 161 -14.89 1.16 10.29
C GLN A 161 -15.58 1.02 8.92
N LEU A 162 -14.84 1.21 7.81
CA LEU A 162 -15.45 1.27 6.49
C LEU A 162 -15.74 -0.13 5.94
N PRO A 163 -17.03 -0.51 5.81
CA PRO A 163 -17.41 -1.79 5.23
C PRO A 163 -16.98 -1.86 3.76
N GLN A 164 -16.37 -2.96 3.37
CA GLN A 164 -15.97 -3.23 1.99
C GLN A 164 -16.93 -4.23 1.35
N LYS A 165 -17.52 -3.87 0.21
CA LYS A 165 -18.46 -4.73 -0.51
C LYS A 165 -17.85 -6.09 -0.86
N ASP A 166 -16.59 -6.08 -1.32
CA ASP A 166 -15.86 -7.29 -1.71
C ASP A 166 -15.49 -8.19 -0.51
N LEU A 167 -15.63 -7.71 0.72
CA LEU A 167 -15.36 -8.45 1.97
C LEU A 167 -16.66 -8.92 2.66
N GLY A 168 -17.82 -8.82 2.00
CA GLY A 168 -19.10 -9.14 2.61
C GLY A 168 -19.55 -8.08 3.63
N LEU A 169 -19.29 -6.81 3.35
CA LEU A 169 -19.68 -5.64 4.15
C LEU A 169 -19.04 -5.56 5.55
N VAL A 170 -17.84 -6.11 5.69
CA VAL A 170 -17.01 -5.92 6.89
C VAL A 170 -15.83 -5.00 6.60
N SER A 171 -15.24 -4.43 7.65
CA SER A 171 -14.02 -3.62 7.52
C SER A 171 -12.78 -4.50 7.28
N PRO A 172 -11.69 -3.95 6.74
CA PRO A 172 -10.42 -4.66 6.60
C PRO A 172 -9.92 -5.33 7.88
N ILE A 173 -9.99 -4.66 9.01
CA ILE A 173 -9.58 -5.25 10.30
C ILE A 173 -10.50 -6.41 10.71
N GLN A 174 -11.80 -6.31 10.47
CA GLN A 174 -12.72 -7.41 10.73
C GLN A 174 -12.42 -8.61 9.83
N ALA A 175 -12.15 -8.39 8.55
CA ALA A 175 -11.71 -9.44 7.64
C ALA A 175 -10.40 -10.10 8.09
N MET A 176 -9.41 -9.31 8.54
CA MET A 176 -8.16 -9.84 9.10
C MET A 176 -8.42 -10.72 10.33
N LYS A 177 -9.31 -10.30 11.24
CA LYS A 177 -9.68 -11.09 12.42
C LYS A 177 -10.37 -12.40 12.06
N GLN A 178 -11.22 -12.40 11.03
CA GLN A 178 -11.85 -13.61 10.50
C GLN A 178 -10.79 -14.58 9.94
N TRP A 179 -9.86 -14.08 9.14
CA TRP A 179 -8.74 -14.86 8.61
C TRP A 179 -7.86 -15.43 9.72
N GLN A 180 -7.55 -14.63 10.73
CA GLN A 180 -6.71 -15.09 11.85
C GLN A 180 -7.37 -16.23 12.65
N ARG A 181 -8.70 -16.23 12.78
CA ARG A 181 -9.41 -17.33 13.45
C ARG A 181 -9.36 -18.62 12.64
N SER A 182 -9.50 -18.54 11.32
CA SER A 182 -9.54 -19.71 10.43
C SER A 182 -8.14 -20.19 10.02
N HIS A 183 -7.16 -19.28 9.90
CA HIS A 183 -5.80 -19.54 9.42
C HIS A 183 -4.77 -18.77 10.26
N PRO A 184 -4.62 -19.10 11.55
CA PRO A 184 -3.72 -18.39 12.46
C PRO A 184 -2.25 -18.48 12.02
N GLU A 185 -1.87 -19.52 11.27
CA GLU A 185 -0.51 -19.73 10.73
C GLU A 185 -0.07 -18.65 9.72
N LEU A 186 -1.01 -17.92 9.15
CA LEU A 186 -0.71 -16.81 8.22
C LEU A 186 -0.31 -15.53 8.93
N PHE A 187 -0.40 -15.48 10.25
CA PHE A 187 -0.22 -14.26 11.04
C PHE A 187 1.02 -14.35 11.94
N ASN A 188 1.73 -13.23 12.04
CA ASN A 188 2.91 -13.10 12.91
C ASN A 188 2.55 -12.65 14.33
N ARG A 189 1.38 -12.02 14.49
CA ARG A 189 0.90 -11.50 15.77
C ARG A 189 -0.62 -11.40 15.76
N ARG A 190 -1.18 -11.19 16.95
CA ARG A 190 -2.63 -10.99 17.11
C ARG A 190 -3.08 -9.70 16.42
N VAL A 191 -4.17 -9.79 15.68
CA VAL A 191 -4.85 -8.62 15.10
C VAL A 191 -5.60 -7.90 16.20
N THR A 192 -5.25 -6.64 16.44
CA THR A 192 -5.88 -5.78 17.43
C THR A 192 -6.45 -4.54 16.79
N ASN A 193 -7.46 -3.94 17.39
CA ASN A 193 -7.88 -2.59 17.02
C ASN A 193 -6.77 -1.62 17.46
N GLN A 194 -6.24 -0.87 16.50
CA GLN A 194 -5.34 0.22 16.83
C GLN A 194 -6.16 1.40 17.36
N PRO A 195 -5.68 2.17 18.35
CA PRO A 195 -6.36 3.38 18.78
C PRO A 195 -6.39 4.39 17.62
N GLY A 196 -7.50 5.12 17.50
CA GLY A 196 -7.60 6.22 16.55
C GLY A 196 -6.66 7.37 16.93
N HIS A 197 -6.33 8.20 15.97
CA HIS A 197 -5.43 9.36 16.18
C HIS A 197 -5.90 10.32 17.28
N ASP A 198 -7.21 10.41 17.50
CA ASP A 198 -7.80 11.34 18.49
C ASP A 198 -7.62 10.90 19.95
N LYS A 199 -7.02 9.75 20.22
CA LYS A 199 -6.74 9.29 21.59
C LYS A 199 -5.39 9.73 22.16
N TYR A 200 -4.62 10.46 21.35
CA TYR A 200 -3.30 10.98 21.72
C TYR A 200 -3.18 12.51 21.55
N ALA A 201 -4.32 13.19 21.41
CA ALA A 201 -4.37 14.65 21.44
C ALA A 201 -4.50 15.17 22.89
#